data_3b36ca1010d714480c5535654fb4f53f
#
_entry.id   3b36ca1010d714480c5535654fb4f53f
#
_cell.length_a   1.000
_cell.length_b   1.000
_cell.length_c   1.000
_cell.angle_alpha   90.00
_cell.angle_beta   90.00
_cell.angle_gamma   90.00
#
_symmetry.space_group_name_H-M   'P 1'
#
loop_
_entity.id
_entity.type
_entity.pdbx_description
1 polymer ?
#
loop_
_entity_poly.entity_id
_entity_poly.type
_entity_poly.pdbx_seq_one_letter_code
_entity_poly.pdbx_strand_id
1 'polypeptide(L)'
;FLSLRNTDGTVFQGANSDIFTEKDIVSFDMGLGLVNMAIIDQHFSQRRRLTRLLSALAQRPELLGVGIDENTGLVIKINECIEVIGDGSVTIVDARKMISNYDEIESHEKLEMLGVQLHLLPSGRIYFANSQIQKSTAVPKLLDAINILVRPGPNRI
;
A
#
# COMPACT_ATOMS: atom_id res chain seq x y z
N PHE A 1 -5.85 -1.81 -17.76
CA PHE A 1 -4.44 -1.94 -17.32
C PHE A 1 -4.11 -0.74 -16.45
N LEU A 2 -4.13 -0.92 -15.15
CA LEU A 2 -3.66 0.10 -14.23
C LEU A 2 -2.39 -0.40 -13.57
N SER A 3 -1.34 0.31 -13.88
CA SER A 3 -0.01 0.06 -13.37
C SER A 3 0.12 0.64 -11.97
N LEU A 4 0.52 -0.16 -11.03
CA LEU A 4 0.96 0.27 -9.72
C LEU A 4 2.36 0.86 -9.81
N ARG A 5 2.60 1.93 -9.09
CA ARG A 5 3.85 2.68 -9.24
C ARG A 5 4.55 2.84 -7.92
N ASN A 6 5.82 2.59 -7.94
CA ASN A 6 6.73 2.63 -6.81
C ASN A 6 7.55 3.93 -6.79
N THR A 7 8.30 4.16 -5.73
CA THR A 7 9.19 5.32 -5.48
C THR A 7 10.25 5.54 -6.54
N ASP A 8 10.72 4.49 -7.17
CA ASP A 8 11.69 4.50 -8.28
C ASP A 8 10.99 4.56 -9.65
N GLY A 9 9.66 4.66 -9.65
CA GLY A 9 8.87 4.70 -10.86
C GLY A 9 8.51 3.32 -11.43
N THR A 10 8.68 2.23 -10.68
CA THR A 10 8.32 0.89 -11.16
C THR A 10 6.82 0.66 -11.23
N VAL A 11 6.40 -0.07 -12.25
CA VAL A 11 5.03 -0.51 -12.50
C VAL A 11 4.89 -1.95 -12.03
N PHE A 12 3.83 -2.21 -11.33
CA PHE A 12 3.48 -3.53 -10.89
C PHE A 12 2.65 -4.28 -11.93
N GLN A 13 3.16 -5.38 -12.44
CA GLN A 13 2.41 -6.33 -13.25
C GLN A 13 2.29 -7.63 -12.46
N GLY A 14 1.08 -7.92 -11.97
CA GLY A 14 0.83 -9.12 -11.21
C GLY A 14 0.09 -10.17 -12.01
N ALA A 15 0.46 -11.43 -11.85
CA ALA A 15 -0.35 -12.55 -12.28
C ALA A 15 -1.68 -12.58 -11.49
N ASN A 16 -2.71 -13.19 -12.06
CA ASN A 16 -4.00 -13.44 -11.40
C ASN A 16 -3.88 -14.55 -10.34
N SER A 17 -3.07 -14.35 -9.31
CA SER A 17 -3.08 -15.26 -8.17
C SER A 17 -4.03 -14.70 -7.11
N ASP A 18 -5.30 -15.07 -7.24
CA ASP A 18 -6.35 -14.64 -6.33
C ASP A 18 -6.37 -15.44 -5.01
N ILE A 19 -5.54 -16.48 -4.87
CA ILE A 19 -5.72 -17.49 -3.82
C ILE A 19 -4.53 -17.58 -2.86
N PHE A 20 -3.29 -17.37 -3.31
CA PHE A 20 -2.10 -17.56 -2.49
C PHE A 20 -1.11 -16.39 -2.60
N THR A 21 -0.44 -16.10 -1.50
CA THR A 21 0.78 -15.30 -1.49
C THR A 21 1.96 -16.20 -1.84
N GLU A 22 2.65 -15.91 -2.93
CA GLU A 22 3.78 -16.68 -3.41
C GLU A 22 4.95 -15.75 -3.72
N LYS A 23 6.17 -16.29 -3.58
CA LYS A 23 7.39 -15.58 -3.95
C LYS A 23 7.43 -15.37 -5.47
N ASP A 24 7.83 -14.17 -5.90
CA ASP A 24 8.09 -13.79 -7.29
C ASP A 24 6.91 -13.91 -8.28
N ILE A 25 5.67 -14.00 -7.80
CA ILE A 25 4.48 -13.95 -8.68
C ILE A 25 4.21 -12.54 -9.22
N VAL A 26 4.91 -11.55 -8.68
CA VAL A 26 4.76 -10.16 -9.03
C VAL A 26 6.03 -9.67 -9.68
N SER A 27 5.92 -9.05 -10.86
CA SER A 27 7.02 -8.35 -11.50
C SER A 27 6.82 -6.84 -11.45
N PHE A 28 7.92 -6.12 -11.27
CA PHE A 28 7.96 -4.67 -11.26
C PHE A 28 8.58 -4.15 -12.55
N ASP A 29 8.07 -3.03 -13.05
CA ASP A 29 8.58 -2.34 -14.22
C ASP A 29 8.59 -0.82 -13.97
N MET A 30 9.28 -0.05 -14.80
CA MET A 30 9.44 1.39 -14.65
C MET A 30 8.11 2.12 -14.73
N GLY A 31 7.81 3.00 -13.78
CA GLY A 31 6.60 3.82 -13.71
C GLY A 31 6.88 5.32 -13.58
N LEU A 32 5.84 6.14 -13.35
CA LEU A 32 5.99 7.61 -13.27
C LEU A 32 6.44 8.13 -11.89
N GLY A 33 6.45 7.29 -10.87
CA GLY A 33 6.88 7.67 -9.51
C GLY A 33 6.13 8.88 -8.93
N LEU A 34 4.79 8.92 -9.10
CA LEU A 34 3.96 10.04 -8.60
C LEU A 34 3.76 9.99 -7.09
N VAL A 35 3.74 8.79 -6.54
CA VAL A 35 3.66 8.54 -5.09
C VAL A 35 4.92 7.80 -4.67
N ASN A 36 5.62 8.35 -3.69
CA ASN A 36 6.81 7.74 -3.14
C ASN A 36 6.44 6.86 -1.94
N MET A 37 7.24 5.84 -1.65
CA MET A 37 7.10 4.96 -0.49
C MET A 37 5.79 4.15 -0.43
N ALA A 38 5.07 3.99 -1.55
CA ALA A 38 3.85 3.19 -1.59
C ALA A 38 3.66 2.45 -2.92
N ILE A 39 3.12 1.25 -2.83
CA ILE A 39 2.55 0.49 -3.95
C ILE A 39 1.04 0.73 -3.93
N ILE A 40 0.47 1.19 -5.04
CA ILE A 40 -0.97 1.47 -5.15
C ILE A 40 -1.64 0.40 -6.01
N ASP A 41 -2.63 -0.28 -5.47
CA ASP A 41 -3.45 -1.26 -6.16
C ASP A 41 -4.91 -0.79 -6.26
N GLN A 42 -5.46 -0.74 -7.48
CA GLN A 42 -6.82 -0.28 -7.74
C GLN A 42 -7.79 -1.45 -7.96
N HIS A 43 -9.12 -1.18 -7.85
CA HIS A 43 -10.17 -2.21 -7.85
C HIS A 43 -9.88 -3.31 -6.81
N PHE A 44 -9.48 -2.89 -5.62
CA PHE A 44 -8.78 -3.75 -4.68
C PHE A 44 -9.67 -4.86 -4.12
N SER A 45 -10.75 -4.51 -3.42
CA SER A 45 -11.65 -5.50 -2.81
C SER A 45 -12.49 -6.23 -3.87
N GLN A 46 -12.92 -5.56 -4.94
CA GLN A 46 -13.71 -6.14 -6.00
C GLN A 46 -12.97 -7.28 -6.72
N ARG A 47 -11.66 -7.18 -6.81
CA ARG A 47 -10.80 -8.21 -7.45
C ARG A 47 -9.98 -9.04 -6.46
N ARG A 48 -10.31 -8.97 -5.15
CA ARG A 48 -9.65 -9.75 -4.08
C ARG A 48 -8.12 -9.67 -4.11
N ARG A 49 -7.56 -8.49 -4.34
CA ARG A 49 -6.13 -8.28 -4.64
C ARG A 49 -5.20 -8.26 -3.44
N LEU A 50 -5.68 -8.56 -2.24
CA LEU A 50 -4.86 -8.55 -1.02
C LEU A 50 -3.64 -9.48 -1.12
N THR A 51 -3.82 -10.71 -1.60
CA THR A 51 -2.72 -11.67 -1.76
C THR A 51 -1.63 -11.17 -2.70
N ARG A 52 -2.03 -10.55 -3.81
CA ARG A 52 -1.12 -9.94 -4.75
C ARG A 52 -0.33 -8.77 -4.13
N LEU A 53 -1.01 -7.90 -3.40
CA LEU A 53 -0.37 -6.77 -2.72
C LEU A 53 0.60 -7.25 -1.65
N LEU A 54 0.25 -8.29 -0.90
CA LEU A 54 1.13 -8.91 0.08
C LEU A 54 2.38 -9.52 -0.56
N SER A 55 2.24 -10.23 -1.69
CA SER A 55 3.39 -10.77 -2.43
C SER A 55 4.31 -9.66 -2.95
N ALA A 56 3.75 -8.54 -3.40
CA ALA A 56 4.54 -7.36 -3.79
C ALA A 56 5.29 -6.75 -2.59
N LEU A 57 4.65 -6.67 -1.44
CA LEU A 57 5.27 -6.15 -0.21
C LEU A 57 6.32 -7.10 0.37
N ALA A 58 6.22 -8.40 0.12
CA ALA A 58 7.28 -9.34 0.50
C ALA A 58 8.58 -9.07 -0.27
N GLN A 59 8.47 -8.68 -1.54
CA GLN A 59 9.64 -8.29 -2.36
C GLN A 59 10.16 -6.88 -2.02
N ARG A 60 9.29 -5.98 -1.58
CA ARG A 60 9.61 -4.56 -1.31
C ARG A 60 9.06 -4.15 0.06
N PRO A 61 9.59 -4.73 1.15
CA PRO A 61 9.05 -4.53 2.50
C PRO A 61 9.19 -3.10 3.02
N GLU A 62 10.05 -2.28 2.42
CA GLU A 62 10.23 -0.87 2.76
C GLU A 62 9.05 0.01 2.35
N LEU A 63 8.15 -0.49 1.50
CA LEU A 63 7.02 0.27 0.99
C LEU A 63 5.74 0.01 1.78
N LEU A 64 4.81 0.95 1.68
CA LEU A 64 3.41 0.74 2.08
C LEU A 64 2.61 0.17 0.92
N GLY A 65 1.68 -0.73 1.22
CA GLY A 65 0.64 -1.13 0.29
C GLY A 65 -0.60 -0.26 0.44
N VAL A 66 -1.17 0.20 -0.67
CA VAL A 66 -2.39 1.00 -0.70
C VAL A 66 -3.35 0.39 -1.70
N GLY A 67 -4.37 -0.31 -1.21
CA GLY A 67 -5.47 -0.84 -2.01
C GLY A 67 -6.60 0.16 -2.08
N ILE A 68 -7.06 0.52 -3.27
CA ILE A 68 -8.14 1.48 -3.50
C ILE A 68 -9.30 0.76 -4.20
N ASP A 69 -10.48 0.81 -3.60
CA ASP A 69 -11.70 0.22 -4.16
C ASP A 69 -12.20 0.96 -5.41
N GLU A 70 -13.11 0.34 -6.15
CA GLU A 70 -13.80 0.99 -7.27
C GLU A 70 -14.58 2.22 -6.79
N ASN A 71 -14.72 3.22 -7.64
CA ASN A 71 -15.38 4.50 -7.35
C ASN A 71 -14.84 5.19 -6.09
N THR A 72 -13.59 4.95 -5.75
CA THR A 72 -12.95 5.46 -4.55
C THR A 72 -11.62 6.14 -4.90
N GLY A 73 -11.28 7.17 -4.16
CA GLY A 73 -10.02 7.91 -4.31
C GLY A 73 -9.34 8.15 -2.97
N LEU A 74 -8.03 8.18 -2.99
CA LEU A 74 -7.19 8.65 -1.89
C LEU A 74 -6.58 10.00 -2.26
N VAL A 75 -7.03 11.05 -1.60
CA VAL A 75 -6.44 12.39 -1.71
C VAL A 75 -5.33 12.51 -0.68
N ILE A 76 -4.12 12.81 -1.14
CA ILE A 76 -2.96 13.02 -0.28
C ILE A 76 -2.60 14.50 -0.28
N LYS A 77 -2.74 15.14 0.87
CA LYS A 77 -2.29 16.52 1.11
C LYS A 77 -0.94 16.49 1.81
N ILE A 78 0.07 16.96 1.10
CA ILE A 78 1.46 16.89 1.56
C ILE A 78 1.62 17.60 2.91
N ASN A 79 2.30 16.94 3.85
CA ASN A 79 2.56 17.38 5.23
C ASN A 79 1.28 17.61 6.08
N GLU A 80 0.10 17.22 5.61
CA GLU A 80 -1.16 17.54 6.30
C GLU A 80 -1.97 16.28 6.63
N CYS A 81 -2.60 15.65 5.61
CA CYS A 81 -3.55 14.57 5.83
C CYS A 81 -3.73 13.69 4.59
N ILE A 82 -4.42 12.59 4.79
CA ILE A 82 -5.05 11.80 3.72
C ILE A 82 -6.57 11.85 3.88
N GLU A 83 -7.29 11.83 2.76
CA GLU A 83 -8.74 11.83 2.72
C GLU A 83 -9.23 10.74 1.78
N VAL A 84 -10.19 9.95 2.23
CA VAL A 84 -10.85 8.92 1.40
C VAL A 84 -12.15 9.47 0.88
N ILE A 85 -12.29 9.52 -0.44
CA ILE A 85 -13.48 10.03 -1.15
C ILE A 85 -14.10 8.94 -2.02
N GLY A 86 -15.37 9.06 -2.35
CA GLY A 86 -16.11 8.12 -3.19
C GLY A 86 -16.99 7.16 -2.39
N ASP A 87 -17.16 5.92 -2.88
CA ASP A 87 -18.19 5.00 -2.40
C ASP A 87 -17.65 3.86 -1.51
N GLY A 88 -16.39 3.49 -1.68
CA GLY A 88 -15.77 2.32 -1.02
C GLY A 88 -14.80 2.70 0.10
N SER A 89 -13.70 1.99 0.13
CA SER A 89 -12.65 2.14 1.15
C SER A 89 -11.26 2.12 0.56
N VAL A 90 -10.30 2.57 1.36
CA VAL A 90 -8.87 2.40 1.12
C VAL A 90 -8.30 1.46 2.16
N THR A 91 -7.57 0.45 1.72
CA THR A 91 -6.84 -0.47 2.59
C THR A 91 -5.37 -0.07 2.59
N ILE A 92 -4.81 0.24 3.77
CA ILE A 92 -3.37 0.44 3.94
C ILE A 92 -2.78 -0.82 4.55
N VAL A 93 -1.73 -1.36 3.91
CA VAL A 93 -0.97 -2.52 4.37
C VAL A 93 0.44 -2.07 4.70
N ASP A 94 0.84 -2.21 5.95
CA ASP A 94 2.19 -1.90 6.43
C ASP A 94 2.92 -3.19 6.78
N ALA A 95 3.84 -3.59 5.92
CA ALA A 95 4.68 -4.78 6.06
C ALA A 95 6.13 -4.44 6.47
N ARG A 96 6.47 -3.18 6.74
CA ARG A 96 7.85 -2.72 7.00
C ARG A 96 8.51 -3.34 8.23
N LYS A 97 7.72 -3.89 9.15
CA LYS A 97 8.21 -4.58 10.36
C LYS A 97 7.80 -6.05 10.39
N MET A 98 7.43 -6.60 9.25
CA MET A 98 7.08 -8.02 9.16
C MET A 98 8.30 -8.92 9.30
N ILE A 99 8.04 -10.15 9.71
CA ILE A 99 8.96 -11.28 9.58
C ILE A 99 8.44 -12.10 8.39
N SER A 100 9.32 -12.48 7.49
CA SER A 100 8.96 -13.24 6.29
C SER A 100 10.03 -14.27 5.98
N ASN A 101 9.61 -15.38 5.37
CA ASN A 101 10.50 -16.41 4.85
C ASN A 101 10.97 -16.13 3.41
N TYR A 102 10.78 -14.90 2.89
CA TYR A 102 11.03 -14.57 1.48
C TYR A 102 12.43 -14.94 1.01
N ASP A 103 13.46 -14.71 1.83
CA ASP A 103 14.87 -15.01 1.48
C ASP A 103 15.24 -16.49 1.65
N GLU A 104 14.36 -17.30 2.26
CA GLU A 104 14.61 -18.69 2.60
C GLU A 104 13.97 -19.69 1.63
N ILE A 105 13.03 -19.23 0.80
CA ILE A 105 12.23 -20.08 -0.10
C ILE A 105 12.57 -19.84 -1.57
N GLU A 106 12.21 -20.82 -2.42
CA GLU A 106 12.33 -20.72 -3.87
C GLU A 106 11.17 -19.97 -4.52
N SER A 107 11.35 -19.54 -5.78
CA SER A 107 10.29 -18.89 -6.56
C SER A 107 9.03 -19.77 -6.64
N HIS A 108 7.86 -19.14 -6.53
CA HIS A 108 6.53 -19.76 -6.50
C HIS A 108 6.21 -20.60 -5.26
N GLU A 109 7.08 -20.64 -4.26
CA GLU A 109 6.73 -21.19 -2.96
C GLU A 109 5.87 -20.20 -2.15
N LYS A 110 5.14 -20.73 -1.16
CA LYS A 110 4.21 -19.95 -0.35
C LYS A 110 4.94 -19.10 0.67
N LEU A 111 4.56 -17.83 0.73
CA LEU A 111 5.08 -16.86 1.67
C LEU A 111 4.47 -17.02 3.06
N GLU A 112 5.32 -17.00 4.07
CA GLU A 112 4.95 -16.68 5.45
C GLU A 112 5.20 -15.20 5.70
N MET A 113 4.20 -14.50 6.25
CA MET A 113 4.29 -13.08 6.58
C MET A 113 3.65 -12.84 7.94
N LEU A 114 4.47 -12.52 8.94
CA LEU A 114 4.03 -12.31 10.33
C LEU A 114 4.14 -10.83 10.71
N GLY A 115 3.16 -10.33 11.45
CA GLY A 115 3.19 -8.96 11.98
C GLY A 115 2.83 -7.87 10.96
N VAL A 116 2.23 -8.23 9.83
CA VAL A 116 1.69 -7.25 8.87
C VAL A 116 0.55 -6.47 9.51
N GLN A 117 0.56 -5.14 9.36
CA GLN A 117 -0.49 -4.26 9.85
C GLN A 117 -1.44 -3.93 8.70
N LEU A 118 -2.74 -4.04 8.96
CA LEU A 118 -3.78 -3.72 8.00
C LEU A 118 -4.73 -2.68 8.59
N HIS A 119 -4.96 -1.60 7.85
CA HIS A 119 -5.90 -0.55 8.20
C HIS A 119 -6.94 -0.39 7.08
N LEU A 120 -8.22 -0.43 7.44
CA LEU A 120 -9.33 -0.21 6.52
C LEU A 120 -9.92 1.17 6.77
N LEU A 121 -9.88 2.03 5.77
CA LEU A 121 -10.26 3.43 5.86
C LEU A 121 -11.51 3.67 4.97
N PRO A 122 -12.70 3.83 5.56
CA PRO A 122 -13.91 4.09 4.79
C PRO A 122 -13.93 5.50 4.18
N SER A 123 -14.67 5.66 3.10
CA SER A 123 -14.88 6.96 2.47
C SER A 123 -15.53 7.98 3.40
N GLY A 124 -15.35 9.27 3.11
CA GLY A 124 -15.85 10.37 3.93
C GLY A 124 -15.03 10.64 5.20
N ARG A 125 -13.85 10.07 5.32
CA ARG A 125 -12.96 10.26 6.46
C ARG A 125 -11.67 10.97 6.07
N ILE A 126 -11.20 11.85 6.97
CA ILE A 126 -9.91 12.53 6.88
C ILE A 126 -9.03 12.08 8.04
N TYR A 127 -7.78 11.76 7.74
CA TYR A 127 -6.79 11.28 8.71
C TYR A 127 -5.57 12.20 8.68
N PHE A 128 -5.35 12.95 9.75
CA PHE A 128 -4.28 13.93 9.86
C PHE A 128 -2.95 13.28 10.27
N ALA A 129 -1.85 13.79 9.71
CA ALA A 129 -0.49 13.41 10.07
C ALA A 129 -0.10 13.88 11.48
N ASN A 130 -0.77 14.92 12.00
CA ASN A 130 -0.54 15.45 13.34
C ASN A 130 -1.63 14.96 14.31
N SER A 131 -1.24 14.20 15.33
CA SER A 131 -2.13 13.64 16.34
C SER A 131 -2.85 14.69 17.22
N GLN A 132 -2.33 15.91 17.30
CA GLN A 132 -2.97 16.99 18.11
C GLN A 132 -4.25 17.55 17.48
N ILE A 133 -4.42 17.39 16.18
CA ILE A 133 -5.59 17.89 15.44
C ILE A 133 -6.73 16.87 15.49
N GLN A 134 -6.41 15.60 15.58
CA GLN A 134 -7.40 14.52 15.57
C GLN A 134 -7.79 14.15 17.00
N LYS A 135 -8.99 14.58 17.44
CA LYS A 135 -9.66 14.08 18.68
C LYS A 135 -10.04 12.60 18.59
N SER A 136 -9.74 11.92 17.52
CA SER A 136 -10.09 10.54 17.22
C SER A 136 -8.84 9.68 17.24
N THR A 137 -8.85 8.68 18.09
CA THR A 137 -8.08 7.44 18.20
C THR A 137 -7.33 6.98 16.92
N ALA A 138 -6.42 7.81 16.39
CA ALA A 138 -5.47 7.30 15.42
C ALA A 138 -4.55 6.34 16.16
N VAL A 139 -4.72 5.05 15.90
CA VAL A 139 -3.80 4.02 16.36
C VAL A 139 -2.39 4.46 15.94
N PRO A 140 -1.39 4.49 16.84
CA PRO A 140 -0.03 4.99 16.53
C PRO A 140 0.54 4.43 15.22
N LYS A 141 0.26 3.18 14.91
CA LYS A 141 0.70 2.51 13.67
C LYS A 141 0.07 3.08 12.39
N LEU A 142 -1.20 3.48 12.43
CA LEU A 142 -1.84 4.17 11.31
C LEU A 142 -1.23 5.55 11.11
N LEU A 143 -0.93 6.27 12.20
CA LEU A 143 -0.28 7.57 12.13
C LEU A 143 1.11 7.49 11.46
N ASP A 144 1.88 6.45 11.74
CA ASP A 144 3.16 6.20 11.07
C ASP A 144 2.99 6.02 9.56
N ALA A 145 1.99 5.26 9.12
CA ALA A 145 1.69 5.07 7.70
C ALA A 145 1.23 6.37 7.03
N ILE A 146 0.36 7.15 7.68
CA ILE A 146 -0.09 8.45 7.17
C ILE A 146 1.10 9.40 7.01
N ASN A 147 1.98 9.49 7.99
CA ASN A 147 3.17 10.35 7.94
C ASN A 147 4.11 10.00 6.77
N ILE A 148 4.13 8.76 6.34
CA ILE A 148 4.89 8.35 5.15
C ILE A 148 4.20 8.81 3.87
N LEU A 149 2.90 8.59 3.76
CA LEU A 149 2.14 8.94 2.57
C LEU A 149 2.10 10.44 2.28
N VAL A 150 2.08 11.28 3.32
CA VAL A 150 2.04 12.74 3.17
C VAL A 150 3.43 13.39 3.02
N ARG A 151 4.52 12.64 3.07
CA ARG A 151 5.86 13.20 2.85
C ARG A 151 5.99 13.73 1.42
N PRO A 152 6.59 14.92 1.22
CA PRO A 152 6.92 15.37 -0.11
C PRO A 152 7.87 14.37 -0.78
N GLY A 153 7.62 14.07 -2.05
CA GLY A 153 8.56 13.29 -2.85
C GLY A 153 9.92 14.02 -2.94
N PRO A 154 10.99 13.30 -3.27
CA PRO A 154 12.26 13.96 -3.58
C PRO A 154 12.02 14.97 -4.70
N ASN A 155 12.47 16.22 -4.48
CA ASN A 155 12.39 17.27 -5.48
C ASN A 155 13.01 16.77 -6.78
N ARG A 156 12.19 16.57 -7.80
CA ARG A 156 12.67 16.41 -9.16
C ARG A 156 13.00 17.83 -9.64
N ILE A 157 14.29 18.16 -9.61
CA ILE A 157 14.86 19.30 -10.34
C ILE A 157 14.84 18.96 -11.83
#